data_7dc5691c2ffe09fdcf18f53f3497cf2d
#
_entry.id   7dc5691c2ffe09fdcf18f53f3497cf2d
#
_cell.length_a   1.000
_cell.length_b   1.000
_cell.length_c   1.000
_cell.angle_alpha   90.00
_cell.angle_beta   90.00
_cell.angle_gamma   90.00
#
_symmetry.space_group_name_H-M   'P 1'
#
loop_
_entity.id
_entity.type
_entity.pdbx_description
1 polymer ?
#
loop_
_entity_poly.entity_id
_entity_poly.type
_entity_poly.pdbx_seq_one_letter_code
_entity_poly.pdbx_strand_id
1 'polypeptide(L)'
;MERNDLVYICSPLSAPTKEGIRKNMEKAAYYAGLVSGVTGCRAIAPHSFLPEYLDDNIPEEREAGLAFGLSMLRLSKAIIVCGSRISSWMRGEIRLAGELNIPAYALIEGAGGAAMVRIMQEERTDEMQICKRNISQ
;
A
#
# COMPACT_ATOMS: atom_id res chain seq x y z
N MET A 1 4.90 7.13 13.77
CA MET A 1 4.33 7.89 12.64
C MET A 1 3.97 9.27 13.14
N GLU A 2 4.69 10.25 12.67
CA GLU A 2 4.51 11.63 13.13
C GLU A 2 3.87 12.46 12.03
N ARG A 3 3.36 13.61 12.41
CA ARG A 3 2.77 14.56 11.47
C ARG A 3 3.79 14.94 10.39
N ASN A 4 3.34 14.98 9.14
CA ASN A 4 4.14 15.24 7.95
C ASN A 4 5.12 14.12 7.54
N ASP A 5 5.14 13.00 8.24
CA ASP A 5 5.88 11.85 7.74
C ASP A 5 5.27 11.37 6.42
N LEU A 6 6.10 10.80 5.55
CA LEU A 6 5.61 10.19 4.33
C LEU A 6 5.08 8.79 4.65
N VAL A 7 3.90 8.47 4.17
CA VAL A 7 3.32 7.13 4.28
C VAL A 7 2.89 6.65 2.91
N TYR A 8 3.01 5.34 2.68
CA TYR A 8 2.77 4.72 1.39
C TYR A 8 1.40 4.06 1.36
N ILE A 9 0.60 4.41 0.37
CA ILE A 9 -0.74 3.81 0.19
C ILE A 9 -0.63 2.57 -0.69
N CYS A 10 -1.01 1.43 -0.15
CA CYS A 10 -1.02 0.15 -0.82
C CYS A 10 -2.48 -0.23 -1.08
N SER A 11 -2.89 -0.20 -2.35
CA SER A 11 -4.28 -0.46 -2.73
C SER A 11 -4.36 -1.22 -4.05
N PRO A 12 -5.49 -1.89 -4.35
CA PRO A 12 -5.63 -2.62 -5.62
C PRO A 12 -5.60 -1.69 -6.82
N LEU A 13 -4.95 -2.13 -7.90
CA LEU A 13 -4.94 -1.40 -9.18
C LEU A 13 -5.52 -2.24 -10.31
N SER A 14 -5.03 -3.46 -10.50
CA SER A 14 -5.40 -4.28 -11.64
C SER A 14 -6.90 -4.57 -11.70
N ALA A 15 -7.44 -4.52 -12.91
CA ALA A 15 -8.83 -4.84 -13.18
C ALA A 15 -8.93 -5.34 -14.62
N PRO A 16 -10.01 -6.10 -14.98
CA PRO A 16 -10.18 -6.61 -16.34
C PRO A 16 -10.40 -5.52 -17.40
N THR A 17 -10.83 -4.34 -17.00
CA THR A 17 -11.16 -3.25 -17.93
C THR A 17 -10.42 -1.96 -17.58
N LYS A 18 -10.27 -1.09 -18.58
CA LYS A 18 -9.68 0.24 -18.37
C LYS A 18 -10.51 1.06 -17.39
N GLU A 19 -11.84 0.91 -17.45
CA GLU A 19 -12.73 1.60 -16.53
C GLU A 19 -12.50 1.16 -15.08
N GLY A 20 -12.30 -0.15 -14.87
CA GLY A 20 -12.00 -0.69 -13.55
C GLY A 20 -10.66 -0.17 -13.01
N ILE A 21 -9.65 -0.08 -13.87
CA ILE A 21 -8.36 0.48 -13.50
C ILE A 21 -8.51 1.94 -13.10
N ARG A 22 -9.27 2.73 -13.88
CA ARG A 22 -9.52 4.13 -13.58
C ARG A 22 -10.21 4.29 -12.23
N LYS A 23 -11.19 3.46 -11.94
CA LYS A 23 -11.87 3.47 -10.64
C LYS A 23 -10.92 3.15 -9.50
N ASN A 24 -10.01 2.20 -9.70
CA ASN A 24 -9.01 1.87 -8.69
C ASN A 24 -8.03 3.02 -8.48
N MET A 25 -7.68 3.74 -9.54
CA MET A 25 -6.86 4.95 -9.43
C MET A 25 -7.56 6.03 -8.60
N GLU A 26 -8.85 6.25 -8.84
CA GLU A 26 -9.65 7.21 -8.08
C GLU A 26 -9.73 6.82 -6.60
N LYS A 27 -9.91 5.52 -6.33
CA LYS A 27 -9.93 5.01 -4.96
C LYS A 27 -8.59 5.22 -4.27
N ALA A 28 -7.48 5.00 -4.97
CA ALA A 28 -6.15 5.23 -4.41
C ALA A 28 -5.98 6.68 -3.98
N ALA A 29 -6.43 7.63 -4.80
CA ALA A 29 -6.41 9.04 -4.46
C ALA A 29 -7.30 9.35 -3.25
N TYR A 30 -8.46 8.74 -3.19
CA TYR A 30 -9.39 8.88 -2.06
C TYR A 30 -8.73 8.39 -0.76
N TYR A 31 -8.09 7.21 -0.80
CA TYR A 31 -7.41 6.68 0.38
C TYR A 31 -6.29 7.59 0.84
N ALA A 32 -5.51 8.13 -0.08
CA ALA A 32 -4.44 9.06 0.27
C ALA A 32 -4.99 10.29 0.99
N GLY A 33 -6.06 10.87 0.49
CA GLY A 33 -6.72 12.01 1.12
C GLY A 33 -7.24 11.67 2.51
N LEU A 34 -7.88 10.51 2.64
CA LEU A 34 -8.45 10.07 3.92
C LEU A 34 -7.35 9.83 4.95
N VAL A 35 -6.28 9.12 4.58
CA VAL A 35 -5.16 8.85 5.47
C VAL A 35 -4.48 10.14 5.89
N SER A 36 -4.25 11.07 4.97
CA SER A 36 -3.68 12.37 5.29
C SER A 36 -4.54 13.13 6.29
N GLY A 37 -5.87 13.11 6.09
CA GLY A 37 -6.81 13.78 6.98
C GLY A 37 -6.82 13.19 8.39
N VAL A 38 -6.74 11.86 8.50
CA VAL A 38 -6.78 11.17 9.80
C VAL A 38 -5.46 11.31 10.55
N THR A 39 -4.33 11.26 9.85
CA THR A 39 -3.00 11.16 10.49
C THR A 39 -2.21 12.45 10.49
N GLY A 40 -2.50 13.37 9.58
CA GLY A 40 -1.65 14.53 9.34
C GLY A 40 -0.38 14.19 8.57
N CYS A 41 -0.23 12.96 8.10
CA CYS A 41 0.92 12.53 7.32
C CYS A 41 0.75 12.89 5.85
N ARG A 42 1.86 12.90 5.10
CA ARG A 42 1.82 13.02 3.65
C ARG A 42 1.65 11.61 3.08
N ALA A 43 0.53 11.36 2.43
CA ALA A 43 0.23 10.04 1.89
C ALA A 43 0.52 10.02 0.38
N ILE A 44 1.39 9.13 -0.06
CA ILE A 44 1.66 8.93 -1.48
C ILE A 44 0.99 7.65 -1.97
N ALA A 45 0.19 7.78 -3.03
CA ALA A 45 -0.52 6.67 -3.64
C ALA A 45 -0.08 6.56 -5.11
N PRO A 46 0.99 5.81 -5.43
CA PRO A 46 1.48 5.72 -6.80
C PRO A 46 0.43 5.22 -7.79
N HIS A 47 -0.47 4.33 -7.35
CA HIS A 47 -1.53 3.82 -8.21
C HIS A 47 -2.54 4.90 -8.62
N SER A 48 -2.55 6.05 -7.96
CA SER A 48 -3.47 7.14 -8.33
C SER A 48 -2.99 7.93 -9.55
N PHE A 49 -1.71 7.85 -9.92
CA PHE A 49 -1.18 8.66 -11.01
C PHE A 49 -0.23 7.95 -11.97
N LEU A 50 0.55 6.95 -11.50
CA LEU A 50 1.54 6.30 -12.36
C LEU A 50 0.94 5.71 -13.64
N PRO A 51 -0.25 5.08 -13.62
CA PRO A 51 -0.82 4.52 -14.84
C PRO A 51 -1.13 5.54 -15.94
N GLU A 52 -1.19 6.82 -15.60
CA GLU A 52 -1.36 7.88 -16.60
C GLU A 52 -0.07 8.15 -17.37
N TYR A 53 1.06 7.85 -16.78
CA TYR A 53 2.36 8.19 -17.34
C TYR A 53 3.14 6.97 -17.84
N LEU A 54 2.90 5.80 -17.23
CA LEU A 54 3.64 4.59 -17.53
C LEU A 54 2.68 3.47 -17.92
N ASP A 55 3.00 2.77 -19.02
CA ASP A 55 2.23 1.64 -19.52
C ASP A 55 2.91 0.35 -19.05
N ASP A 56 2.21 -0.43 -18.21
CA ASP A 56 2.74 -1.68 -17.67
C ASP A 56 2.98 -2.75 -18.74
N ASN A 57 2.43 -2.57 -19.93
CA ASN A 57 2.67 -3.49 -21.06
C ASN A 57 4.00 -3.23 -21.76
N ILE A 58 4.64 -2.10 -21.44
CA ILE A 58 5.95 -1.75 -21.97
C ILE A 58 6.98 -2.06 -20.88
N PRO A 59 7.91 -3.03 -21.12
CA PRO A 59 8.82 -3.51 -20.07
C PRO A 59 9.63 -2.41 -19.39
N GLU A 60 10.15 -1.46 -20.13
CA GLU A 60 10.95 -0.37 -19.57
C GLU A 60 10.11 0.55 -18.68
N GLU A 61 8.87 0.78 -19.05
CA GLU A 61 7.97 1.63 -18.26
C GLU A 61 7.47 0.90 -17.02
N ARG A 62 7.20 -0.39 -17.13
CA ARG A 62 6.86 -1.22 -15.97
C ARG A 62 8.00 -1.20 -14.95
N GLU A 63 9.23 -1.37 -15.42
CA GLU A 63 10.40 -1.35 -14.55
C GLU A 63 10.57 0.00 -13.86
N ALA A 64 10.36 1.09 -14.59
CA ALA A 64 10.41 2.44 -14.02
C ALA A 64 9.35 2.65 -12.94
N GLY A 65 8.15 2.13 -13.16
CA GLY A 65 7.07 2.20 -12.16
C GLY A 65 7.41 1.44 -10.90
N LEU A 66 8.00 0.25 -11.05
CA LEU A 66 8.45 -0.57 -9.92
C LEU A 66 9.53 0.16 -9.12
N ALA A 67 10.50 0.75 -9.80
CA ALA A 67 11.58 1.49 -9.16
C ALA A 67 11.05 2.71 -8.42
N PHE A 68 10.10 3.42 -9.00
CA PHE A 68 9.46 4.55 -8.36
C PHE A 68 8.77 4.13 -7.05
N GLY A 69 7.95 3.09 -7.12
CA GLY A 69 7.23 2.58 -5.95
C GLY A 69 8.18 2.17 -4.84
N LEU A 70 9.24 1.44 -5.18
CA LEU A 70 10.24 1.01 -4.22
C LEU A 70 10.94 2.20 -3.54
N SER A 71 11.31 3.21 -4.32
CA SER A 71 11.94 4.42 -3.78
C SER A 71 11.03 5.14 -2.81
N MET A 72 9.75 5.26 -3.15
CA MET A 72 8.78 5.92 -2.28
C MET A 72 8.52 5.11 -1.00
N LEU A 73 8.45 3.79 -1.14
CA LEU A 73 8.26 2.91 0.01
C LEU A 73 9.44 3.03 0.99
N ARG A 74 10.66 3.06 0.48
CA ARG A 74 11.86 3.21 1.32
C ARG A 74 11.89 4.50 2.11
N LEU A 75 11.30 5.56 1.56
CA LEU A 75 11.22 6.85 2.25
C LEU A 75 10.06 6.91 3.23
N SER A 76 9.16 5.94 3.19
CA SER A 76 7.94 5.98 3.97
C SER A 76 8.16 5.45 5.39
N LYS A 77 7.41 6.00 6.34
CA LYS A 77 7.43 5.58 7.74
C LYS A 77 6.43 4.48 8.03
N ALA A 78 5.50 4.25 7.10
CA ALA A 78 4.50 3.19 7.22
C ALA A 78 3.94 2.86 5.84
N ILE A 79 3.43 1.64 5.69
CA ILE A 79 2.62 1.24 4.54
C ILE A 79 1.18 1.08 5.03
N ILE A 80 0.25 1.71 4.34
CA ILE A 80 -1.16 1.69 4.72
C ILE A 80 -1.92 0.86 3.69
N VAL A 81 -2.44 -0.27 4.12
CA VAL A 81 -3.17 -1.21 3.27
C VAL A 81 -4.63 -0.79 3.21
N CYS A 82 -5.12 -0.51 2.03
CA CYS A 82 -6.46 0.03 1.80
C CYS A 82 -7.24 -0.84 0.83
N GLY A 83 -8.55 -0.85 1.00
CA GLY A 83 -9.45 -1.60 0.13
C GLY A 83 -9.90 -2.91 0.73
N SER A 84 -10.85 -3.55 0.07
CA SER A 84 -11.51 -4.76 0.58
C SER A 84 -10.77 -6.06 0.26
N ARG A 85 -9.74 -5.99 -0.59
CA ARG A 85 -8.97 -7.18 -0.96
C ARG A 85 -7.49 -6.86 -1.02
N ILE A 86 -6.67 -7.90 -0.84
CA ILE A 86 -5.22 -7.80 -0.97
C ILE A 86 -4.81 -8.60 -2.19
N SER A 87 -4.32 -7.93 -3.23
CA SER A 87 -3.83 -8.58 -4.44
C SER A 87 -2.44 -9.16 -4.21
N SER A 88 -1.99 -10.00 -5.16
CA SER A 88 -0.63 -10.55 -5.06
C SER A 88 0.42 -9.45 -5.11
N TRP A 89 0.19 -8.39 -5.89
CA TRP A 89 1.08 -7.24 -5.96
C TRP A 89 1.17 -6.54 -4.60
N MET A 90 0.02 -6.31 -3.96
CA MET A 90 -0.03 -5.70 -2.63
C MET A 90 0.72 -6.55 -1.60
N ARG A 91 0.60 -7.87 -1.68
CA ARG A 91 1.33 -8.78 -0.78
C ARG A 91 2.83 -8.61 -0.93
N GLY A 92 3.30 -8.43 -2.16
CA GLY A 92 4.72 -8.17 -2.42
C GLY A 92 5.19 -6.88 -1.78
N GLU A 93 4.42 -5.83 -1.88
CA GLU A 93 4.75 -4.55 -1.25
C GLU A 93 4.75 -4.64 0.27
N ILE A 94 3.77 -5.32 0.84
CA ILE A 94 3.68 -5.53 2.30
C ILE A 94 4.87 -6.33 2.80
N ARG A 95 5.26 -7.37 2.07
CA ARG A 95 6.42 -8.19 2.41
C ARG A 95 7.70 -7.36 2.37
N LEU A 96 7.87 -6.58 1.31
CA LEU A 96 9.04 -5.73 1.17
C LEU A 96 9.12 -4.71 2.30
N ALA A 97 7.99 -4.11 2.66
CA ALA A 97 7.93 -3.20 3.81
C ALA A 97 8.41 -3.89 5.08
N GLY A 98 8.00 -5.15 5.30
CA GLY A 98 8.48 -5.93 6.44
C GLY A 98 9.98 -6.14 6.42
N GLU A 99 10.55 -6.44 5.26
CA GLU A 99 11.99 -6.59 5.11
C GLU A 99 12.75 -5.30 5.37
N LEU A 100 12.12 -4.17 5.10
CA LEU A 100 12.70 -2.84 5.34
C LEU A 100 12.38 -2.31 6.74
N ASN A 101 11.73 -3.10 7.57
CA ASN A 101 11.29 -2.71 8.91
C ASN A 101 10.32 -1.52 8.91
N ILE A 102 9.50 -1.45 7.88
CA ILE A 102 8.46 -0.43 7.74
C ILE A 102 7.14 -1.04 8.24
N PRO A 103 6.51 -0.48 9.27
CA PRO A 103 5.29 -1.05 9.82
C PRO A 103 4.11 -0.92 8.87
N ALA A 104 3.23 -1.92 8.89
CA ALA A 104 2.02 -1.95 8.08
C ALA A 104 0.78 -1.72 8.93
N TYR A 105 -0.15 -0.97 8.38
CA TYR A 105 -1.46 -0.72 8.98
C TYR A 105 -2.55 -0.97 7.95
N ALA A 106 -3.70 -1.41 8.42
CA ALA A 106 -4.90 -1.50 7.60
C ALA A 106 -5.78 -0.28 7.85
N LEU A 107 -6.27 0.32 6.78
CA LEU A 107 -7.26 1.38 6.88
C LEU A 107 -8.63 0.73 7.03
N ILE A 108 -9.31 1.02 8.13
CA ILE A 108 -10.64 0.50 8.42
C ILE A 108 -11.60 1.68 8.40
N GLU A 109 -12.60 1.61 7.51
CA GLU A 109 -13.65 2.62 7.41
C GLU A 109 -14.92 2.11 8.05
N GLY A 110 -15.61 2.96 8.76
CA GLY A 110 -16.86 2.62 9.42
C GLY A 110 -17.73 3.84 9.60
N ALA A 111 -18.90 3.63 10.20
CA ALA A 111 -19.89 4.69 10.42
C ALA A 111 -19.37 5.85 11.28
N GLY A 112 -18.43 5.55 12.18
CA GLY A 112 -17.82 6.56 13.05
C GLY A 112 -16.59 7.23 12.48
N GLY A 113 -16.21 6.95 11.23
CA GLY A 113 -15.03 7.49 10.60
C GLY A 113 -14.03 6.41 10.21
N ALA A 114 -12.77 6.77 10.13
CA ALA A 114 -11.71 5.86 9.72
C ALA A 114 -10.66 5.70 10.81
N ALA A 115 -10.10 4.51 10.91
CA ALA A 115 -9.04 4.19 11.85
C ALA A 115 -7.98 3.34 11.17
N MET A 116 -6.77 3.35 11.72
CA MET A 116 -5.69 2.51 11.24
C MET A 116 -5.33 1.49 12.29
N VAL A 117 -5.28 0.22 11.85
CA VAL A 117 -5.02 -0.92 12.73
C VAL A 117 -3.71 -1.57 12.31
N ARG A 118 -2.81 -1.79 13.26
CA ARG A 118 -1.52 -2.40 12.98
C ARG A 118 -1.70 -3.82 12.46
N ILE A 119 -0.97 -4.14 11.39
CA ILE A 119 -0.97 -5.48 10.79
C ILE A 119 0.34 -6.18 11.14
N MET A 120 0.23 -7.47 11.49
CA MET A 120 1.40 -8.33 11.61
C MET A 120 1.94 -8.65 10.22
N GLN A 121 3.21 -8.39 10.01
CA GLN A 121 3.86 -8.62 8.72
C GLN A 121 4.58 -9.96 8.75
N GLU A 122 4.57 -10.66 7.60
CA GLU A 122 5.35 -11.88 7.46
C GLU A 122 6.83 -11.53 7.38
N GLU A 123 7.63 -12.26 8.14
CA GLU A 123 9.07 -12.12 8.12
C GLU A 123 9.67 -13.18 7.20
N ARG A 124 10.99 -13.31 7.21
CA ARG A 124 11.66 -14.30 6.38
C ARG A 124 11.29 -15.72 6.78
N THR A 125 11.60 -16.66 5.88
CA THR A 125 11.11 -18.04 5.91
C THR A 125 11.08 -18.71 7.28
N ASP A 126 12.13 -18.60 8.04
CA ASP A 126 12.24 -19.25 9.34
C ASP A 126 11.33 -18.59 10.38
N GLU A 127 11.13 -17.30 10.26
CA GLU A 127 10.35 -16.51 11.18
C GLU A 127 8.88 -16.49 10.80
N MET A 128 8.57 -16.76 9.54
CA MET A 128 7.19 -16.87 9.07
C MET A 128 6.40 -17.93 9.85
N GLN A 129 7.04 -19.03 10.19
CA GLN A 129 6.40 -20.10 10.95
C GLN A 129 5.96 -19.61 12.32
N ILE A 130 6.80 -18.82 12.95
CA ILE A 130 6.51 -18.25 14.27
C ILE A 130 5.39 -17.23 14.17
N CYS A 131 5.44 -16.35 13.18
CA CYS A 131 4.39 -15.36 12.91
C CYS A 131 3.03 -16.00 12.71
N LYS A 132 2.97 -17.04 11.89
CA LYS A 132 1.73 -17.75 11.61
C LYS A 132 1.14 -18.38 12.87
N ARG A 133 1.98 -18.92 13.73
CA ARG A 133 1.53 -19.50 15.00
C ARG A 133 0.94 -18.42 15.90
N ASN A 134 1.55 -17.27 15.96
CA ASN A 134 1.07 -16.16 16.77
C ASN A 134 -0.29 -15.65 16.27
N ILE A 135 -0.45 -15.57 14.96
CA ILE A 135 -1.72 -15.15 14.36
C ILE A 135 -2.82 -16.16 14.60
N SER A 136 -2.47 -17.45 14.61
CA SER A 136 -3.44 -18.54 14.80
C SER A 136 -3.99 -18.60 16.22
N GLN A 137 -3.36 -17.94 17.13
CA GLN A 137 -3.77 -17.92 18.53
C GLN A 137 -4.78 -16.81 18.78
#